data_9f5ab458702be741c6cb2ac3869b972b
#
_entry.id   9f5ab458702be741c6cb2ac3869b972b
#
_cell.length_a   1.000
_cell.length_b   1.000
_cell.length_c   1.000
_cell.angle_alpha   90.00
_cell.angle_beta   90.00
_cell.angle_gamma   90.00
#
_symmetry.space_group_name_H-M   'P 1'
#
loop_
_entity.id
_entity.type
_entity.pdbx_description
1 polymer ?
#
loop_
_entity_poly.entity_id
_entity_poly.type
_entity_poly.pdbx_seq_one_letter_code
_entity_poly.pdbx_strand_id
1 'polypeptide(L)'
;MKHRAIVVLLLLLAACTTAGGPPAPIPPPMAEAMPKPPVSAVPLTWQPGHWDWTGSSYVWAPGQYVDLAGRPGNWMPPYWQQTGSGWVWQPGHWM
;
A
#
# COMPACT_ATOMS: atom_id res chain seq x y z
N MET A 1 3.31 5.55 54.75
CA MET A 1 3.30 5.14 54.32
C MET A 1 2.73 4.84 53.33
N LYS A 2 2.49 4.66 52.87
CA LYS A 2 1.87 4.31 52.13
C LYS A 2 1.71 4.86 50.97
N HIS A 3 1.83 5.10 50.25
CA HIS A 3 1.59 5.77 49.32
C HIS A 3 2.07 5.31 48.13
N ARG A 4 2.27 4.89 47.65
CA ARG A 4 2.79 4.46 46.75
C ARG A 4 2.05 4.01 45.75
N ALA A 5 2.09 3.49 45.04
CA ALA A 5 1.26 2.89 44.21
C ALA A 5 0.74 3.65 43.06
N ILE A 6 0.78 4.64 42.97
CA ILE A 6 0.26 5.27 41.98
C ILE A 6 0.82 5.15 40.69
N VAL A 7 1.92 5.16 40.56
CA VAL A 7 2.51 5.05 39.40
C VAL A 7 2.08 4.24 38.32
N VAL A 8 1.82 3.21 38.54
CA VAL A 8 1.40 2.33 37.59
C VAL A 8 0.60 2.74 36.49
N LEU A 9 -0.35 3.39 36.71
CA LEU A 9 -1.18 3.76 35.73
C LEU A 9 -0.62 4.26 34.52
N LEU A 10 0.27 5.03 34.58
CA LEU A 10 0.80 5.57 33.46
C LEU A 10 1.11 4.66 32.38
N LEU A 11 1.60 3.65 32.68
CA LEU A 11 1.97 2.71 31.74
C LEU A 11 0.89 2.34 30.82
N LEU A 12 -0.19 2.21 31.31
CA LEU A 12 -1.29 1.78 30.54
C LEU A 12 -1.57 2.74 29.46
N LEU A 13 -1.41 3.92 29.74
CA LEU A 13 -1.73 4.89 28.79
C LEU A 13 -0.83 4.78 27.61
N ALA A 14 0.35 4.54 27.85
CA ALA A 14 1.29 4.49 26.81
C ALA A 14 0.85 3.42 25.84
N ALA A 15 0.39 2.37 26.33
CA ALA A 15 0.00 1.28 25.48
C ALA A 15 -1.18 1.68 24.63
N CYS A 16 -2.06 2.43 25.14
CA CYS A 16 -3.22 2.78 24.40
C CYS A 16 -2.94 3.70 23.25
N THR A 17 -1.85 4.35 23.26
CA THR A 17 -1.63 5.30 22.22
C THR A 17 -0.96 4.73 21.01
N THR A 18 -0.74 3.47 20.99
CA THR A 18 -0.04 2.92 19.88
C THR A 18 -0.86 2.63 18.67
N ALA A 19 -2.11 2.73 18.75
CA ALA A 19 -2.93 2.40 17.63
C ALA A 19 -2.86 3.52 16.66
N GLY A 20 -2.88 3.30 15.44
CA GLY A 20 -2.92 4.40 14.57
C GLY A 20 -2.68 4.12 13.13
N GLY A 21 -1.51 4.16 12.70
CA GLY A 21 -1.22 4.13 11.30
C GLY A 21 -1.21 2.74 10.69
N PRO A 22 -0.99 2.65 9.39
CA PRO A 22 -0.86 1.37 8.71
C PRO A 22 0.36 0.60 9.19
N PRO A 23 0.42 -0.70 8.93
CA PRO A 23 1.51 -1.55 9.40
C PRO A 23 2.90 -1.07 9.01
N ALA A 24 3.03 -0.50 7.82
CA ALA A 24 4.29 0.05 7.35
C ALA A 24 4.02 1.09 6.29
N PRO A 25 4.78 2.19 6.26
CA PRO A 25 4.58 3.18 5.22
C PRO A 25 5.05 2.64 3.88
N ILE A 26 4.33 3.02 2.82
CA ILE A 26 4.70 2.60 1.48
C ILE A 26 5.98 3.33 1.08
N PRO A 27 7.00 2.63 0.61
CA PRO A 27 8.22 3.30 0.18
C PRO A 27 7.98 4.23 -1.00
N PRO A 28 8.85 5.19 -1.24
CA PRO A 28 8.74 6.01 -2.44
C PRO A 28 8.83 5.15 -3.69
N PRO A 29 8.13 5.53 -4.76
CA PRO A 29 8.19 4.77 -6.00
C PRO A 29 9.63 4.70 -6.54
N MET A 30 9.97 3.57 -7.14
CA MET A 30 11.26 3.44 -7.80
C MET A 30 11.20 4.16 -9.13
N ALA A 31 12.30 4.79 -9.49
CA ALA A 31 12.37 5.47 -10.77
C ALA A 31 12.47 4.42 -11.87
N GLU A 32 11.60 4.53 -12.86
CA GLU A 32 11.56 3.62 -13.99
C GLU A 32 11.40 4.40 -15.27
N ALA A 33 12.12 3.99 -16.31
CA ALA A 33 11.90 4.57 -17.62
C ALA A 33 10.80 3.77 -18.29
N MET A 34 9.83 4.47 -18.90
CA MET A 34 8.79 3.81 -19.65
C MET A 34 9.37 3.41 -21.01
N PRO A 35 9.52 2.12 -21.31
CA PRO A 35 10.09 1.72 -22.56
C PRO A 35 9.11 1.96 -23.72
N LYS A 36 9.63 1.89 -24.91
CA LYS A 36 8.79 2.02 -26.08
C LYS A 36 7.82 0.85 -26.11
N PRO A 37 6.54 1.09 -26.45
CA PRO A 37 5.58 -0.01 -26.49
C PRO A 37 5.97 -1.06 -27.54
N PRO A 38 5.75 -2.34 -27.23
CA PRO A 38 6.01 -3.39 -28.20
C PRO A 38 4.98 -3.32 -29.34
N VAL A 39 5.31 -3.91 -30.46
CA VAL A 39 4.37 -4.02 -31.56
C VAL A 39 3.28 -4.98 -31.11
N SER A 40 2.03 -4.58 -31.29
CA SER A 40 0.90 -5.36 -30.82
C SER A 40 -0.29 -5.20 -31.73
N ALA A 41 -1.09 -6.23 -31.89
CA ALA A 41 -2.30 -6.19 -32.69
C ALA A 41 -3.44 -5.47 -31.93
N VAL A 42 -3.28 -5.25 -30.65
CA VAL A 42 -4.28 -4.56 -29.83
C VAL A 42 -3.64 -3.38 -29.14
N PRO A 43 -4.43 -2.36 -28.79
CA PRO A 43 -3.89 -1.23 -28.05
C PRO A 43 -3.40 -1.66 -26.69
N LEU A 44 -2.25 -1.15 -26.28
CA LEU A 44 -1.67 -1.41 -24.98
C LEU A 44 -1.64 -0.15 -24.15
N THR A 45 -1.80 -0.32 -22.85
CA THR A 45 -1.75 0.78 -21.89
C THR A 45 -0.62 0.51 -20.91
N TRP A 46 0.10 1.56 -20.55
CA TRP A 46 1.17 1.40 -19.55
C TRP A 46 0.59 1.27 -18.16
N GLN A 47 0.92 0.17 -17.49
CA GLN A 47 0.60 -0.01 -16.09
C GLN A 47 1.82 0.40 -15.29
N PRO A 48 1.73 1.43 -14.45
CA PRO A 48 2.89 1.92 -13.72
C PRO A 48 3.43 0.88 -12.75
N GLY A 49 4.75 0.92 -12.54
CA GLY A 49 5.35 0.14 -11.49
C GLY A 49 4.78 0.55 -10.13
N HIS A 50 4.74 -0.35 -9.21
CA HIS A 50 4.16 -0.08 -7.90
C HIS A 50 4.65 -1.08 -6.88
N TRP A 51 4.43 -0.77 -5.61
CA TRP A 51 4.76 -1.68 -4.52
C TRP A 51 3.56 -2.57 -4.23
N ASP A 52 3.82 -3.85 -4.04
CA ASP A 52 2.82 -4.79 -3.58
C ASP A 52 3.19 -5.25 -2.17
N TRP A 53 2.19 -5.47 -1.34
CA TRP A 53 2.39 -5.94 0.02
C TRP A 53 2.17 -7.44 0.08
N THR A 54 3.15 -8.18 0.61
CA THR A 54 3.06 -9.63 0.66
C THR A 54 2.42 -10.16 1.94
N GLY A 55 2.12 -9.28 2.86
CA GLY A 55 1.68 -9.65 4.19
C GLY A 55 2.76 -9.37 5.23
N SER A 56 3.99 -9.19 4.79
CA SER A 56 5.11 -8.90 5.70
C SER A 56 6.12 -7.91 5.14
N SER A 57 6.15 -7.72 3.84
CA SER A 57 7.11 -6.79 3.24
C SER A 57 6.59 -6.24 1.93
N TYR A 58 7.24 -5.21 1.41
CA TYR A 58 6.91 -4.66 0.10
C TYR A 58 7.81 -5.27 -0.96
N VAL A 59 7.22 -5.55 -2.11
CA VAL A 59 7.95 -6.04 -3.26
C VAL A 59 7.59 -5.14 -4.44
N TRP A 60 8.59 -4.72 -5.20
CA TRP A 60 8.35 -3.85 -6.34
C TRP A 60 7.86 -4.65 -7.54
N ALA A 61 6.75 -4.22 -8.12
CA ALA A 61 6.23 -4.76 -9.36
C ALA A 61 6.58 -3.79 -10.47
N PRO A 62 7.46 -4.15 -11.40
CA PRO A 62 7.85 -3.24 -12.47
C PRO A 62 6.68 -2.86 -13.36
N GLY A 63 6.74 -1.67 -13.94
CA GLY A 63 5.73 -1.26 -14.90
C GLY A 63 5.73 -2.16 -16.11
N GLN A 64 4.58 -2.25 -16.76
CA GLN A 64 4.43 -3.10 -17.93
C GLN A 64 3.29 -2.61 -18.81
N TYR A 65 3.35 -2.96 -20.09
CA TYR A 65 2.24 -2.67 -20.98
C TYR A 65 1.21 -3.79 -20.86
N VAL A 66 -0.05 -3.41 -20.76
CA VAL A 66 -1.13 -4.38 -20.60
C VAL A 66 -2.25 -4.11 -21.59
N ASP A 67 -2.96 -5.16 -21.96
CA ASP A 67 -4.16 -5.06 -22.78
C ASP A 67 -5.34 -5.02 -21.83
N LEU A 68 -6.04 -3.91 -21.79
CA LEU A 68 -7.21 -3.76 -20.93
C LEU A 68 -8.46 -4.43 -21.48
N ALA A 69 -8.41 -4.88 -22.73
CA ALA A 69 -9.53 -5.56 -23.36
C ALA A 69 -10.83 -4.75 -23.28
N GLY A 70 -10.74 -3.45 -23.49
CA GLY A 70 -11.91 -2.58 -23.45
C GLY A 70 -12.39 -2.18 -22.06
N ARG A 71 -11.71 -2.62 -21.01
CA ARG A 71 -12.08 -2.21 -19.65
C ARG A 71 -11.62 -0.79 -19.37
N PRO A 72 -12.17 -0.14 -18.34
CA PRO A 72 -11.77 1.22 -18.00
C PRO A 72 -10.28 1.34 -17.76
N GLY A 73 -9.70 2.46 -18.16
CA GLY A 73 -8.26 2.67 -18.13
C GLY A 73 -7.74 3.58 -17.04
N ASN A 74 -8.43 3.69 -15.94
CA ASN A 74 -7.95 4.50 -14.83
C ASN A 74 -7.23 3.62 -13.83
N TRP A 75 -5.93 3.86 -13.66
CA TRP A 75 -5.13 3.10 -12.72
C TRP A 75 -5.29 3.64 -11.31
N MET A 76 -5.61 2.74 -10.38
CA MET A 76 -5.64 3.06 -8.96
C MET A 76 -4.44 2.43 -8.28
N PRO A 77 -3.51 3.26 -7.77
CA PRO A 77 -2.35 2.71 -7.05
C PRO A 77 -2.77 1.97 -5.79
N PRO A 78 -1.97 1.02 -5.33
CA PRO A 78 -2.28 0.33 -4.08
C PRO A 78 -2.19 1.26 -2.88
N TYR A 79 -2.97 0.98 -1.86
CA TYR A 79 -2.97 1.80 -0.66
C TYR A 79 -3.48 1.01 0.54
N TRP A 80 -3.24 1.54 1.74
CA TRP A 80 -3.79 0.97 2.95
C TRP A 80 -5.13 1.63 3.25
N GLN A 81 -6.12 0.82 3.49
CA GLN A 81 -7.45 1.29 3.85
C GLN A 81 -7.72 0.98 5.31
N GLN A 82 -8.16 1.96 6.08
CA GLN A 82 -8.54 1.74 7.45
C GLN A 82 -9.98 1.23 7.48
N THR A 83 -10.21 0.16 8.22
CA THR A 83 -11.54 -0.42 8.39
C THR A 83 -11.85 -0.54 9.87
N GLY A 84 -13.03 -0.97 10.21
CA GLY A 84 -13.40 -1.14 11.60
C GLY A 84 -12.57 -2.20 12.32
N SER A 85 -11.97 -3.13 11.59
CA SER A 85 -11.14 -4.16 12.19
C SER A 85 -9.65 -3.94 11.96
N GLY A 86 -9.26 -2.81 11.45
CA GLY A 86 -7.85 -2.47 11.27
C GLY A 86 -7.54 -2.06 9.86
N TRP A 87 -6.27 -2.11 9.50
CA TRP A 87 -5.81 -1.68 8.20
C TRP A 87 -5.77 -2.84 7.23
N VAL A 88 -6.26 -2.62 6.01
CA VAL A 88 -6.29 -3.63 4.96
C VAL A 88 -5.60 -3.09 3.73
N TRP A 89 -4.73 -3.90 3.14
CA TRP A 89 -4.05 -3.53 1.90
C TRP A 89 -5.00 -3.66 0.73
N GLN A 90 -5.11 -2.58 -0.05
CA GLN A 90 -5.87 -2.60 -1.29
C GLN A 90 -4.88 -2.65 -2.45
N PRO A 91 -4.84 -3.74 -3.20
CA PRO A 91 -3.90 -3.85 -4.31
C PRO A 91 -4.22 -2.85 -5.42
N GLY A 92 -3.22 -2.50 -6.19
CA GLY A 92 -3.43 -1.65 -7.34
C GLY A 92 -4.36 -2.32 -8.33
N HIS A 93 -5.19 -1.54 -8.99
CA HIS A 93 -6.16 -2.10 -9.94
C HIS A 93 -6.63 -1.05 -10.93
N TRP A 94 -7.29 -1.52 -11.97
CA TRP A 94 -7.87 -0.65 -12.98
C TRP A 94 -9.36 -0.45 -12.70
N MET A 95 -9.83 0.77 -12.88
CA MET A 95 -11.25 1.07 -12.69
C MET A 95 -11.79 1.90 -13.86
#